data_e4ad4417e614b9180ae40c6cee746f93
#
_entry.id   e4ad4417e614b9180ae40c6cee746f93
#
_cell.length_a   1.000
_cell.length_b   1.000
_cell.length_c   1.000
_cell.angle_alpha   90.00
_cell.angle_beta   90.00
_cell.angle_gamma   90.00
#
_symmetry.space_group_name_H-M   'P 1'
#
loop_
_entity.id
_entity.type
_entity.pdbx_description
1 polymer ?
#
loop_
_entity_poly.entity_id
_entity_poly.type
_entity_poly.pdbx_seq_one_letter_code
_entity_poly.pdbx_strand_id
1 'polypeptide(L)'
;MDRGYAMPVMWIGTVLTILPAAGTAWSPGVAVLLAANMALGMGQVLTTVSGQALIPQSFAQSDLNRRFGTLTVGVSAGQAVGVPVAGLIAGTGGADAHVQPAMWAMAGIAALAVPAMVGITRRPAVRHVPRAEARSSVRSPLAILGTRGMKPAIFASMATLAAVDIMTAYLPLIGQRYGLGVQAVATLLTLRTLASIVSRLSIGRLTRLVPFTRLLALASLTGGIALLLIPVQPRFWVLAILMVAAGFAFGLTQPMTMTWVSTLADPANRAAVLSIRLAGNRLSQVVIPAAAAGVAAFGPTGAVFLLSGALLLTAAGSTALRGDPPTGSSPRERLD
;
A
#
# COMPACT_ATOMS: atom_id res chain seq x y z
N MET A 1 -8.02 18.00 -4.79
CA MET A 1 -8.25 17.70 -6.23
C MET A 1 -9.75 17.63 -6.45
N ASP A 2 -10.30 18.56 -7.20
CA ASP A 2 -11.69 18.46 -7.64
C ASP A 2 -11.85 17.29 -8.60
N ARG A 3 -13.02 16.64 -8.65
CA ARG A 3 -13.29 15.52 -9.57
C ARG A 3 -12.97 15.87 -11.02
N GLY A 4 -13.08 17.15 -11.39
CA GLY A 4 -12.68 17.66 -12.71
C GLY A 4 -11.20 17.47 -13.04
N TYR A 5 -10.32 17.43 -12.04
CA TYR A 5 -8.89 17.17 -12.25
C TYR A 5 -8.49 15.72 -11.95
N ALA A 6 -9.22 15.00 -11.10
CA ALA A 6 -8.87 13.63 -10.74
C ALA A 6 -8.99 12.65 -11.93
N MET A 7 -10.00 12.83 -12.77
CA MET A 7 -10.20 11.99 -13.96
C MET A 7 -9.12 12.16 -15.02
N PRO A 8 -8.79 13.39 -15.49
CA PRO A 8 -7.67 13.60 -16.41
C PRO A 8 -6.35 13.07 -15.87
N VAL A 9 -6.05 13.30 -14.58
CA VAL A 9 -4.84 12.80 -13.93
C VAL A 9 -4.80 11.27 -13.91
N MET A 10 -5.94 10.62 -13.67
CA MET A 10 -6.04 9.16 -13.70
C MET A 10 -5.81 8.60 -15.11
N TRP A 11 -6.32 9.26 -16.15
CA TRP A 11 -6.05 8.90 -17.54
C TRP A 11 -4.57 9.05 -17.90
N ILE A 12 -3.94 10.17 -17.54
CA ILE A 12 -2.49 10.38 -17.71
C ILE A 12 -1.72 9.27 -17.01
N GLY A 13 -2.09 8.94 -15.77
CA GLY A 13 -1.46 7.85 -15.02
C GLY A 13 -1.59 6.49 -15.70
N THR A 14 -2.76 6.19 -16.26
CA THR A 14 -3.00 4.94 -17.01
C THR A 14 -2.15 4.87 -18.27
N VAL A 15 -2.09 5.95 -19.04
CA VAL A 15 -1.24 6.02 -20.24
C VAL A 15 0.24 5.86 -19.88
N LEU A 16 0.70 6.56 -18.82
CA LEU A 16 2.07 6.42 -18.29
C LEU A 16 2.37 5.04 -17.66
N THR A 17 1.39 4.20 -17.48
CA THR A 17 1.60 2.81 -17.07
C THR A 17 1.69 1.89 -18.28
N ILE A 18 0.86 2.08 -19.29
CA ILE A 18 0.76 1.20 -20.47
C ILE A 18 1.92 1.43 -21.45
N LEU A 19 2.15 2.69 -21.84
CA LEU A 19 3.16 3.01 -22.86
C LEU A 19 4.59 2.64 -22.45
N PRO A 20 5.07 2.92 -21.22
CA PRO A 20 6.39 2.50 -20.82
C PRO A 20 6.54 0.98 -20.67
N ALA A 21 5.47 0.26 -20.25
CA ALA A 21 5.49 -1.19 -20.22
C ALA A 21 5.68 -1.79 -21.62
N ALA A 22 5.04 -1.24 -22.64
CA ALA A 22 5.26 -1.60 -24.03
C ALA A 22 6.66 -1.18 -24.51
N GLY A 23 7.13 -0.01 -24.12
CA GLY A 23 8.47 0.50 -24.45
C GLY A 23 9.60 -0.37 -23.90
N THR A 24 9.49 -0.89 -22.69
CA THR A 24 10.46 -1.85 -22.12
C THR A 24 10.49 -3.17 -22.85
N ALA A 25 9.35 -3.61 -23.41
CA ALA A 25 9.27 -4.82 -24.21
C ALA A 25 9.96 -4.68 -25.60
N TRP A 26 10.03 -3.47 -26.12
CA TRP A 26 10.57 -3.21 -27.46
C TRP A 26 12.10 -3.05 -27.45
N SER A 27 12.66 -2.35 -26.47
CA SER A 27 14.10 -2.01 -26.49
C SER A 27 14.76 -2.27 -25.14
N PRO A 28 15.79 -3.13 -25.11
CA PRO A 28 16.51 -3.52 -23.90
C PRO A 28 17.61 -2.54 -23.47
N GLY A 29 17.73 -1.37 -24.11
CA GLY A 29 18.75 -0.39 -23.73
C GLY A 29 18.54 0.17 -22.31
N VAL A 30 19.62 0.23 -21.51
CA VAL A 30 19.56 0.66 -20.09
C VAL A 30 18.91 2.02 -19.92
N ALA A 31 19.19 2.97 -20.80
CA ALA A 31 18.61 4.31 -20.75
C ALA A 31 17.07 4.26 -20.94
N VAL A 32 16.59 3.45 -21.89
CA VAL A 32 15.16 3.25 -22.15
C VAL A 32 14.49 2.58 -20.95
N LEU A 33 15.12 1.56 -20.37
CA LEU A 33 14.63 0.87 -19.18
C LEU A 33 14.52 1.84 -18.00
N LEU A 34 15.49 2.70 -17.76
CA LEU A 34 15.44 3.70 -16.70
C LEU A 34 14.32 4.71 -16.93
N ALA A 35 14.22 5.29 -18.12
CA ALA A 35 13.17 6.25 -18.46
C ALA A 35 11.76 5.62 -18.35
N ALA A 36 11.61 4.40 -18.84
CA ALA A 36 10.36 3.65 -18.76
C ALA A 36 9.97 3.35 -17.30
N ASN A 37 10.92 2.91 -16.45
CA ASN A 37 10.64 2.68 -15.03
C ASN A 37 10.29 3.97 -14.28
N MET A 38 10.93 5.10 -14.60
CA MET A 38 10.52 6.40 -14.06
C MET A 38 9.08 6.77 -14.47
N ALA A 39 8.75 6.60 -15.74
CA ALA A 39 7.40 6.87 -16.24
C ALA A 39 6.35 5.92 -15.66
N LEU A 40 6.64 4.63 -15.52
CA LEU A 40 5.81 3.64 -14.82
C LEU A 40 5.57 4.05 -13.35
N GLY A 41 6.63 4.47 -12.65
CA GLY A 41 6.52 4.96 -11.27
C GLY A 41 5.62 6.19 -11.16
N MET A 42 5.77 7.17 -12.05
CA MET A 42 4.89 8.33 -12.12
C MET A 42 3.44 7.92 -12.43
N GLY A 43 3.23 7.06 -13.42
CA GLY A 43 1.90 6.54 -13.78
C GLY A 43 1.22 5.87 -12.60
N GLN A 44 1.94 5.01 -11.86
CA GLN A 44 1.43 4.34 -10.67
C GLN A 44 1.04 5.34 -9.56
N VAL A 45 1.86 6.38 -9.32
CA VAL A 45 1.55 7.41 -8.32
C VAL A 45 0.30 8.17 -8.74
N LEU A 46 0.22 8.65 -9.97
CA LEU A 46 -0.92 9.43 -10.47
C LEU A 46 -2.22 8.63 -10.40
N THR A 47 -2.21 7.38 -10.83
CA THR A 47 -3.39 6.49 -10.77
C THR A 47 -3.80 6.20 -9.33
N THR A 48 -2.84 5.94 -8.44
CA THR A 48 -3.11 5.65 -7.03
C THR A 48 -3.65 6.87 -6.28
N VAL A 49 -3.05 8.05 -6.48
CA VAL A 49 -3.51 9.31 -5.84
C VAL A 49 -4.92 9.64 -6.30
N SER A 50 -5.17 9.57 -7.62
CA SER A 50 -6.48 9.90 -8.17
C SER A 50 -7.56 8.92 -7.71
N GLY A 51 -7.27 7.62 -7.70
CA GLY A 51 -8.18 6.59 -7.21
C GLY A 51 -8.51 6.75 -5.72
N GLN A 52 -7.51 7.04 -4.88
CA GLN A 52 -7.73 7.29 -3.46
C GLN A 52 -8.50 8.59 -3.21
N ALA A 53 -8.25 9.65 -4.00
CA ALA A 53 -8.93 10.93 -3.86
C ALA A 53 -10.41 10.87 -4.28
N LEU A 54 -10.77 10.01 -5.24
CA LEU A 54 -12.14 9.84 -5.71
C LEU A 54 -13.05 9.17 -4.66
N ILE A 55 -12.51 8.29 -3.82
CA ILE A 55 -13.31 7.53 -2.83
C ILE A 55 -14.01 8.48 -1.84
N PRO A 56 -13.32 9.36 -1.10
CA PRO A 56 -14.00 10.24 -0.13
C PRO A 56 -14.85 11.32 -0.78
N GLN A 57 -14.67 11.58 -2.08
CA GLN A 57 -15.53 12.50 -2.84
C GLN A 57 -16.83 11.85 -3.31
N SER A 58 -16.83 10.52 -3.44
CA SER A 58 -17.94 9.76 -4.06
C SER A 58 -18.78 8.99 -3.06
N PHE A 59 -18.31 8.79 -1.84
CA PHE A 59 -18.96 7.93 -0.85
C PHE A 59 -19.10 8.60 0.53
N ALA A 60 -20.10 8.18 1.30
CA ALA A 60 -20.32 8.65 2.67
C ALA A 60 -19.17 8.20 3.59
N GLN A 61 -18.97 8.94 4.70
CA GLN A 61 -17.89 8.67 5.66
C GLN A 61 -17.99 7.28 6.31
N SER A 62 -19.22 6.81 6.55
CA SER A 62 -19.50 5.46 7.06
C SER A 62 -19.00 4.34 6.16
N ASP A 63 -18.93 4.57 4.84
CA ASP A 63 -18.55 3.57 3.85
C ASP A 63 -17.07 3.59 3.49
N LEU A 64 -16.30 4.58 3.95
CA LEU A 64 -14.91 4.76 3.54
C LEU A 64 -14.04 3.54 3.83
N ASN A 65 -14.17 2.91 5.00
CA ASN A 65 -13.44 1.68 5.34
C ASN A 65 -13.68 0.57 4.33
N ARG A 66 -14.94 0.34 3.98
CA ARG A 66 -15.33 -0.69 3.02
C ARG A 66 -14.78 -0.36 1.61
N ARG A 67 -14.86 0.90 1.19
CA ARG A 67 -14.42 1.33 -0.15
C ARG A 67 -12.91 1.32 -0.28
N PHE A 68 -12.17 1.82 0.72
CA PHE A 68 -10.71 1.69 0.74
C PHE A 68 -10.28 0.21 0.87
N GLY A 69 -11.00 -0.59 1.65
CA GLY A 69 -10.81 -2.03 1.71
C GLY A 69 -10.95 -2.68 0.33
N THR A 70 -12.03 -2.38 -0.39
CA THR A 70 -12.25 -2.90 -1.77
C THR A 70 -11.14 -2.47 -2.73
N LEU A 71 -10.73 -1.19 -2.70
CA LEU A 71 -9.61 -0.69 -3.51
C LEU A 71 -8.32 -1.49 -3.22
N THR A 72 -8.00 -1.67 -1.96
CA THR A 72 -6.77 -2.37 -1.56
C THR A 72 -6.83 -3.87 -1.82
N VAL A 73 -8.01 -4.49 -1.75
CA VAL A 73 -8.23 -5.89 -2.20
C VAL A 73 -7.97 -6.00 -3.70
N GLY A 74 -8.51 -5.08 -4.51
CA GLY A 74 -8.26 -5.06 -5.96
C GLY A 74 -6.77 -4.96 -6.29
N VAL A 75 -6.03 -4.06 -5.61
CA VAL A 75 -4.58 -3.93 -5.78
C VAL A 75 -3.86 -5.24 -5.41
N SER A 76 -4.23 -5.86 -4.28
CA SER A 76 -3.59 -7.11 -3.84
C SER A 76 -3.94 -8.30 -4.73
N ALA A 77 -5.17 -8.37 -5.21
CA ALA A 77 -5.57 -9.41 -6.17
C ALA A 77 -4.77 -9.28 -7.47
N GLY A 78 -4.60 -8.04 -7.97
CA GLY A 78 -3.76 -7.76 -9.13
C GLY A 78 -2.30 -8.22 -8.92
N GLN A 79 -1.72 -7.94 -7.75
CA GLN A 79 -0.37 -8.39 -7.40
C GLN A 79 -0.29 -9.92 -7.25
N ALA A 80 -1.29 -10.54 -6.61
CA ALA A 80 -1.32 -11.98 -6.39
C ALA A 80 -1.45 -12.78 -7.69
N VAL A 81 -2.08 -12.22 -8.71
CA VAL A 81 -2.22 -12.86 -10.04
C VAL A 81 -1.11 -12.41 -10.98
N GLY A 82 -0.79 -11.12 -11.03
CA GLY A 82 0.14 -10.55 -11.99
C GLY A 82 1.57 -11.07 -11.85
N VAL A 83 2.08 -11.17 -10.62
CA VAL A 83 3.45 -11.64 -10.38
C VAL A 83 3.65 -13.11 -10.79
N PRO A 84 2.80 -14.07 -10.38
CA PRO A 84 2.91 -15.45 -10.84
C PRO A 84 2.72 -15.60 -12.35
N VAL A 85 1.78 -14.86 -12.96
CA VAL A 85 1.55 -14.91 -14.41
C VAL A 85 2.79 -14.41 -15.17
N ALA A 86 3.38 -13.30 -14.73
CA ALA A 86 4.62 -12.80 -15.32
C ALA A 86 5.76 -13.82 -15.19
N GLY A 87 5.90 -14.45 -14.02
CA GLY A 87 6.89 -15.51 -13.79
C GLY A 87 6.68 -16.75 -14.65
N LEU A 88 5.44 -17.19 -14.83
CA LEU A 88 5.10 -18.33 -15.71
C LEU A 88 5.41 -18.04 -17.18
N ILE A 89 5.13 -16.82 -17.65
CA ILE A 89 5.41 -16.43 -19.04
C ILE A 89 6.93 -16.25 -19.25
N ALA A 90 7.65 -15.68 -18.28
CA ALA A 90 9.10 -15.51 -18.34
C ALA A 90 9.84 -16.86 -18.31
N GLY A 91 9.22 -17.91 -17.76
CA GLY A 91 9.82 -19.24 -17.63
C GLY A 91 10.80 -19.34 -16.46
N THR A 92 11.29 -20.57 -16.21
CA THR A 92 12.18 -20.90 -15.08
C THR A 92 13.66 -20.92 -15.47
N GLY A 93 14.01 -20.65 -16.73
CA GLY A 93 15.35 -20.82 -17.29
C GLY A 93 16.20 -19.55 -17.25
N GLY A 94 17.34 -19.56 -16.58
CA GLY A 94 18.31 -18.47 -16.47
C GLY A 94 18.53 -17.64 -17.76
N ALA A 95 19.44 -18.07 -18.66
CA ALA A 95 19.72 -17.33 -19.90
C ALA A 95 18.59 -17.39 -20.96
N ASP A 96 17.69 -18.37 -20.85
CA ASP A 96 16.57 -18.59 -21.77
C ASP A 96 15.25 -18.00 -21.28
N ALA A 97 15.28 -17.11 -20.29
CA ALA A 97 14.08 -16.47 -19.78
C ALA A 97 13.42 -15.58 -20.84
N HIS A 98 12.17 -15.88 -21.17
CA HIS A 98 11.39 -15.11 -22.14
C HIS A 98 10.86 -13.80 -21.52
N VAL A 99 11.77 -12.88 -21.19
CA VAL A 99 11.43 -11.61 -20.52
C VAL A 99 10.57 -10.73 -21.42
N GLN A 100 10.86 -10.66 -22.72
CA GLN A 100 10.12 -9.83 -23.67
C GLN A 100 8.64 -10.21 -23.81
N PRO A 101 8.27 -11.48 -24.01
CA PRO A 101 6.85 -11.89 -23.97
C PRO A 101 6.16 -11.59 -22.65
N ALA A 102 6.84 -11.74 -21.52
CA ALA A 102 6.30 -11.40 -20.22
C ALA A 102 5.99 -9.88 -20.11
N MET A 103 6.88 -9.03 -20.62
CA MET A 103 6.66 -7.59 -20.66
C MET A 103 5.47 -7.19 -21.55
N TRP A 104 5.33 -7.81 -22.73
CA TRP A 104 4.17 -7.60 -23.60
C TRP A 104 2.88 -8.06 -22.96
N ALA A 105 2.87 -9.20 -22.28
CA ALA A 105 1.70 -9.68 -21.54
C ALA A 105 1.31 -8.70 -20.42
N MET A 106 2.28 -8.16 -19.67
CA MET A 106 2.03 -7.16 -18.64
C MET A 106 1.46 -5.85 -19.21
N ALA A 107 1.96 -5.40 -20.37
CA ALA A 107 1.40 -4.23 -21.08
C ALA A 107 -0.05 -4.51 -21.52
N GLY A 108 -0.35 -5.70 -22.04
CA GLY A 108 -1.69 -6.12 -22.39
C GLY A 108 -2.65 -6.17 -21.20
N ILE A 109 -2.20 -6.72 -20.07
CA ILE A 109 -2.97 -6.71 -18.81
C ILE A 109 -3.23 -5.28 -18.33
N ALA A 110 -2.22 -4.40 -18.39
CA ALA A 110 -2.39 -2.99 -18.04
C ALA A 110 -3.42 -2.29 -18.95
N ALA A 111 -3.47 -2.63 -20.24
CA ALA A 111 -4.44 -2.09 -21.17
C ALA A 111 -5.90 -2.47 -20.85
N LEU A 112 -6.13 -3.59 -20.14
CA LEU A 112 -7.46 -3.96 -19.62
C LEU A 112 -8.02 -2.96 -18.61
N ALA A 113 -7.17 -2.08 -18.04
CA ALA A 113 -7.65 -0.98 -17.21
C ALA A 113 -8.45 0.09 -18.01
N VAL A 114 -8.22 0.20 -19.33
CA VAL A 114 -8.87 1.23 -20.16
C VAL A 114 -10.40 1.09 -20.19
N PRO A 115 -11.01 -0.07 -20.50
CA PRO A 115 -12.47 -0.21 -20.46
C PRO A 115 -13.05 0.04 -19.07
N ALA A 116 -12.36 -0.36 -18.01
CA ALA A 116 -12.78 -0.04 -16.64
C ALA A 116 -12.78 1.48 -16.38
N MET A 117 -11.77 2.20 -16.86
CA MET A 117 -11.69 3.65 -16.79
C MET A 117 -12.82 4.33 -17.55
N VAL A 118 -13.13 3.89 -18.77
CA VAL A 118 -14.28 4.39 -19.54
C VAL A 118 -15.58 4.18 -18.77
N GLY A 119 -15.75 3.02 -18.13
CA GLY A 119 -16.92 2.73 -17.29
C GLY A 119 -17.05 3.69 -16.09
N ILE A 120 -15.92 4.08 -15.46
CA ILE A 120 -15.91 5.01 -14.33
C ILE A 120 -16.22 6.43 -14.80
N THR A 121 -15.69 6.87 -15.95
CA THR A 121 -15.91 8.23 -16.49
C THR A 121 -17.37 8.47 -16.87
N ARG A 122 -18.08 7.42 -17.32
CA ARG A 122 -19.49 7.50 -17.73
C ARG A 122 -20.49 7.55 -16.59
N ARG A 123 -20.08 7.28 -15.34
CA ARG A 123 -20.98 7.33 -14.19
C ARG A 123 -21.23 8.78 -13.78
N PRO A 124 -22.51 9.20 -13.55
CA PRO A 124 -22.82 10.54 -13.12
C PRO A 124 -22.14 10.88 -11.79
N ALA A 125 -21.71 12.12 -11.65
CA ALA A 125 -21.06 12.62 -10.45
C ALA A 125 -22.06 12.68 -9.30
N VAL A 126 -21.85 11.85 -8.27
CA VAL A 126 -22.61 11.94 -7.02
C VAL A 126 -22.06 13.11 -6.21
N ARG A 127 -22.91 14.14 -6.04
CA ARG A 127 -22.81 15.31 -5.17
C ARG A 127 -21.54 16.18 -5.32
N HIS A 128 -21.72 17.32 -5.93
CA HIS A 128 -20.84 18.48 -5.81
C HIS A 128 -20.91 19.02 -4.38
N VAL A 129 -19.79 19.06 -3.67
CA VAL A 129 -19.63 20.00 -2.56
C VAL A 129 -19.40 21.38 -3.20
N PRO A 130 -20.20 22.41 -2.85
CA PRO A 130 -20.07 23.73 -3.44
C PRO A 130 -18.64 24.28 -3.28
N ARG A 131 -18.07 24.74 -4.37
CA ARG A 131 -16.67 25.23 -4.49
C ARG A 131 -16.36 26.43 -3.59
N ALA A 132 -17.37 27.18 -3.20
CA ALA A 132 -17.23 28.41 -2.39
C ALA A 132 -16.80 28.10 -0.95
N GLU A 133 -17.33 27.04 -0.32
CA GLU A 133 -16.98 26.65 1.06
C GLU A 133 -15.65 25.91 1.16
N ALA A 134 -15.21 25.28 0.07
CA ALA A 134 -13.96 24.51 0.04
C ALA A 134 -12.69 25.40 0.01
N ARG A 135 -12.78 26.64 -0.50
CA ARG A 135 -11.61 27.53 -0.64
C ARG A 135 -11.20 28.23 0.67
N SER A 136 -12.12 28.43 1.60
CA SER A 136 -11.84 29.17 2.85
C SER A 136 -11.15 28.35 3.93
N SER A 137 -11.02 27.02 3.80
CA SER A 137 -10.52 26.13 4.85
C SER A 137 -9.35 25.22 4.45
N VAL A 138 -8.67 25.48 3.32
CA VAL A 138 -7.50 24.69 2.92
C VAL A 138 -6.33 24.98 3.85
N ARG A 139 -6.04 24.04 4.74
CA ARG A 139 -4.92 24.13 5.68
C ARG A 139 -3.59 23.83 4.99
N SER A 140 -2.52 24.47 5.46
CA SER A 140 -1.17 24.13 5.01
C SER A 140 -0.81 22.68 5.39
N PRO A 141 0.08 22.02 4.64
CA PRO A 141 0.55 20.65 4.98
C PRO A 141 1.09 20.52 6.41
N LEU A 142 1.78 21.54 6.90
CA LEU A 142 2.30 21.58 8.28
C LEU A 142 1.19 21.65 9.31
N ALA A 143 0.14 22.45 9.07
CA ALA A 143 -1.02 22.52 9.96
C ALA A 143 -1.80 21.20 9.97
N ILE A 144 -1.88 20.51 8.83
CA ILE A 144 -2.48 19.17 8.72
C ILE A 144 -1.68 18.16 9.58
N LEU A 145 -0.36 18.15 9.46
CA LEU A 145 0.52 17.29 10.25
C LEU A 145 0.47 17.59 11.76
N GLY A 146 0.11 18.82 12.14
CA GLY A 146 -0.13 19.23 13.52
C GLY A 146 -1.41 18.64 14.14
N THR A 147 -2.33 18.14 13.35
CA THR A 147 -3.58 17.54 13.85
C THR A 147 -3.28 16.33 14.74
N ARG A 148 -3.89 16.32 15.93
CA ARG A 148 -3.68 15.23 16.91
C ARG A 148 -4.08 13.88 16.30
N GLY A 149 -3.15 12.90 16.30
CA GLY A 149 -3.36 11.58 15.71
C GLY A 149 -2.87 11.44 14.25
N MET A 150 -2.60 12.53 13.54
CA MET A 150 -2.16 12.49 12.12
C MET A 150 -0.78 11.87 11.96
N LYS A 151 0.21 12.33 12.74
CA LYS A 151 1.59 11.83 12.68
C LYS A 151 1.69 10.32 12.92
N PRO A 152 1.11 9.74 14.01
CA PRO A 152 1.15 8.29 14.21
C PRO A 152 0.43 7.49 13.13
N ALA A 153 -0.68 7.99 12.59
CA ALA A 153 -1.38 7.31 11.51
C ALA A 153 -0.54 7.25 10.22
N ILE A 154 0.12 8.34 9.86
CA ILE A 154 1.03 8.41 8.71
C ILE A 154 2.26 7.53 8.97
N PHE A 155 2.86 7.61 10.17
CA PHE A 155 4.03 6.81 10.55
C PHE A 155 3.73 5.30 10.49
N ALA A 156 2.60 4.85 11.04
CA ALA A 156 2.17 3.46 10.96
C ALA A 156 2.00 2.98 9.49
N SER A 157 1.47 3.84 8.63
CA SER A 157 1.36 3.56 7.19
C SER A 157 2.73 3.43 6.52
N MET A 158 3.65 4.34 6.80
CA MET A 158 5.02 4.37 6.26
C MET A 158 5.80 3.13 6.70
N ALA A 159 5.80 2.84 8.01
CA ALA A 159 6.49 1.69 8.59
C ALA A 159 5.98 0.37 8.01
N THR A 160 4.66 0.22 7.88
CA THR A 160 4.06 -1.00 7.30
C THR A 160 4.45 -1.18 5.84
N LEU A 161 4.40 -0.12 5.03
CA LEU A 161 4.70 -0.25 3.61
C LEU A 161 6.17 -0.57 3.38
N ALA A 162 7.06 0.11 4.10
CA ALA A 162 8.48 -0.20 4.08
C ALA A 162 8.79 -1.65 4.55
N ALA A 163 8.10 -2.13 5.58
CA ALA A 163 8.22 -3.51 6.04
C ALA A 163 7.81 -4.54 4.97
N VAL A 164 6.74 -4.25 4.22
CA VAL A 164 6.33 -5.08 3.07
C VAL A 164 7.41 -5.14 1.99
N ASP A 165 8.01 -3.99 1.67
CA ASP A 165 9.06 -3.90 0.65
C ASP A 165 10.35 -4.61 1.09
N ILE A 166 10.78 -4.38 2.33
CA ILE A 166 11.93 -5.06 2.94
C ILE A 166 11.71 -6.58 2.93
N MET A 167 10.54 -7.04 3.37
CA MET A 167 10.24 -8.46 3.38
C MET A 167 10.30 -9.05 1.97
N THR A 168 9.78 -8.36 0.98
CA THR A 168 9.77 -8.81 -0.41
C THR A 168 11.18 -8.84 -1.01
N ALA A 169 12.02 -7.84 -0.70
CA ALA A 169 13.37 -7.73 -1.25
C ALA A 169 14.39 -8.65 -0.55
N TYR A 170 14.30 -8.80 0.77
CA TYR A 170 15.33 -9.46 1.57
C TYR A 170 14.99 -10.90 1.98
N LEU A 171 13.71 -11.33 1.89
CA LEU A 171 13.34 -12.73 2.16
C LEU A 171 14.04 -13.72 1.21
N PRO A 172 14.20 -13.44 -0.11
CA PRO A 172 14.98 -14.29 -1.00
C PRO A 172 16.44 -14.45 -0.56
N LEU A 173 17.08 -13.37 -0.09
CA LEU A 173 18.46 -13.40 0.39
C LEU A 173 18.62 -14.26 1.65
N ILE A 174 17.65 -14.15 2.59
CA ILE A 174 17.62 -15.06 3.75
C ILE A 174 17.38 -16.50 3.30
N GLY A 175 16.45 -16.71 2.37
CA GLY A 175 16.20 -18.05 1.81
C GLY A 175 17.44 -18.69 1.24
N GLN A 176 18.19 -17.98 0.40
CA GLN A 176 19.47 -18.46 -0.15
C GLN A 176 20.47 -18.80 0.94
N ARG A 177 20.64 -17.93 1.94
CA ARG A 177 21.60 -18.15 3.03
C ARG A 177 21.30 -19.40 3.86
N TYR A 178 20.03 -19.77 3.99
CA TYR A 178 19.58 -20.91 4.79
C TYR A 178 19.15 -22.12 3.93
N GLY A 179 19.49 -22.12 2.64
CA GLY A 179 19.23 -23.27 1.76
C GLY A 179 17.78 -23.46 1.35
N LEU A 180 16.93 -22.44 1.51
CA LEU A 180 15.56 -22.47 1.00
C LEU A 180 15.56 -22.23 -0.50
N GLY A 181 14.98 -23.15 -1.26
CA GLY A 181 14.83 -23.00 -2.70
C GLY A 181 13.93 -21.84 -3.08
N VAL A 182 14.08 -21.35 -4.31
CA VAL A 182 13.31 -20.22 -4.88
C VAL A 182 11.80 -20.47 -4.74
N GLN A 183 11.36 -21.71 -4.98
CA GLN A 183 9.95 -22.12 -4.85
C GLN A 183 9.42 -21.96 -3.42
N ALA A 184 10.22 -22.30 -2.41
CA ALA A 184 9.83 -22.11 -1.02
C ALA A 184 9.64 -20.63 -0.67
N VAL A 185 10.56 -19.78 -1.12
CA VAL A 185 10.46 -18.31 -0.92
C VAL A 185 9.23 -17.73 -1.64
N ALA A 186 8.97 -18.15 -2.87
CA ALA A 186 7.79 -17.75 -3.62
C ALA A 186 6.49 -18.14 -2.89
N THR A 187 6.45 -19.37 -2.34
CA THR A 187 5.31 -19.87 -1.54
C THR A 187 5.11 -19.01 -0.28
N LEU A 188 6.17 -18.67 0.43
CA LEU A 188 6.12 -17.80 1.61
C LEU A 188 5.55 -16.43 1.29
N LEU A 189 5.98 -15.78 0.20
CA LEU A 189 5.46 -14.49 -0.24
C LEU A 189 3.99 -14.58 -0.68
N THR A 190 3.60 -15.70 -1.30
CA THR A 190 2.22 -15.97 -1.68
C THR A 190 1.33 -16.12 -0.44
N LEU A 191 1.75 -16.90 0.57
CA LEU A 191 1.03 -17.05 1.84
C LEU A 191 0.81 -15.69 2.52
N ARG A 192 1.84 -14.84 2.57
CA ARG A 192 1.72 -13.46 3.08
C ARG A 192 0.65 -12.68 2.32
N THR A 193 0.65 -12.75 1.00
CA THR A 193 -0.29 -12.00 0.16
C THR A 193 -1.73 -12.49 0.35
N LEU A 194 -1.95 -13.81 0.40
CA LEU A 194 -3.26 -14.40 0.67
C LEU A 194 -3.79 -13.99 2.05
N ALA A 195 -2.96 -14.07 3.09
CA ALA A 195 -3.31 -13.64 4.43
C ALA A 195 -3.70 -12.14 4.47
N SER A 196 -3.00 -11.30 3.70
CA SER A 196 -3.31 -9.88 3.54
C SER A 196 -4.69 -9.66 2.89
N ILE A 197 -5.07 -10.46 1.90
CA ILE A 197 -6.38 -10.39 1.27
C ILE A 197 -7.47 -10.80 2.28
N VAL A 198 -7.28 -11.91 2.98
CA VAL A 198 -8.22 -12.40 4.00
C VAL A 198 -8.45 -11.36 5.08
N SER A 199 -7.38 -10.72 5.58
CA SER A 199 -7.50 -9.71 6.61
C SER A 199 -8.30 -8.48 6.16
N ARG A 200 -8.10 -8.03 4.91
CA ARG A 200 -8.85 -6.92 4.32
C ARG A 200 -10.34 -7.22 4.16
N LEU A 201 -10.68 -8.44 3.79
CA LEU A 201 -12.08 -8.88 3.73
C LEU A 201 -12.71 -8.96 5.14
N SER A 202 -11.90 -9.25 6.15
CA SER A 202 -12.36 -9.40 7.54
C SER A 202 -12.44 -8.07 8.30
N ILE A 203 -11.95 -6.96 7.74
CA ILE A 203 -11.82 -5.67 8.46
C ILE A 203 -13.15 -5.18 9.06
N GLY A 204 -14.26 -5.35 8.33
CA GLY A 204 -15.58 -4.92 8.80
C GLY A 204 -16.09 -5.71 10.01
N ARG A 205 -15.68 -7.00 10.16
CA ARG A 205 -15.98 -7.81 11.34
C ARG A 205 -15.07 -7.45 12.50
N LEU A 206 -13.78 -7.32 12.21
CA LEU A 206 -12.77 -7.04 13.23
C LEU A 206 -12.97 -5.67 13.90
N THR A 207 -13.34 -4.63 13.15
CA THR A 207 -13.61 -3.30 13.68
C THR A 207 -14.91 -3.20 14.50
N ARG A 208 -15.79 -4.22 14.43
CA ARG A 208 -16.95 -4.35 15.34
C ARG A 208 -16.59 -5.03 16.66
N LEU A 209 -15.56 -5.89 16.67
CA LEU A 209 -15.14 -6.67 17.82
C LEU A 209 -14.06 -5.97 18.65
N VAL A 210 -13.19 -5.22 18.00
CA VAL A 210 -12.03 -4.58 18.61
C VAL A 210 -12.01 -3.09 18.26
N PRO A 211 -11.79 -2.19 19.24
CA PRO A 211 -11.61 -0.76 19.00
C PRO A 211 -10.57 -0.49 17.93
N PHE A 212 -10.83 0.51 17.10
CA PHE A 212 -10.06 0.78 15.88
C PHE A 212 -8.56 0.96 16.15
N THR A 213 -8.21 1.79 17.14
CA THR A 213 -6.81 2.05 17.50
C THR A 213 -6.11 0.83 18.09
N ARG A 214 -6.82 0.03 18.89
CA ARG A 214 -6.29 -1.23 19.43
C ARG A 214 -6.03 -2.23 18.32
N LEU A 215 -6.94 -2.37 17.35
CA LEU A 215 -6.77 -3.27 16.22
C LEU A 215 -5.55 -2.86 15.38
N LEU A 216 -5.34 -1.56 15.14
CA LEU A 216 -4.19 -1.05 14.42
C LEU A 216 -2.88 -1.25 15.19
N ALA A 217 -2.89 -1.02 16.50
CA ALA A 217 -1.74 -1.27 17.36
C ALA A 217 -1.37 -2.76 17.40
N LEU A 218 -2.35 -3.66 17.56
CA LEU A 218 -2.16 -5.11 17.51
C LEU A 218 -1.62 -5.56 16.15
N ALA A 219 -2.14 -5.03 15.05
CA ALA A 219 -1.64 -5.33 13.73
C ALA A 219 -0.16 -4.90 13.57
N SER A 220 0.19 -3.67 14.00
CA SER A 220 1.57 -3.19 13.96
C SER A 220 2.49 -4.01 14.86
N LEU A 221 2.03 -4.40 16.05
CA LEU A 221 2.75 -5.25 17.00
C LEU A 221 3.02 -6.65 16.41
N THR A 222 1.98 -7.30 15.89
CA THR A 222 2.09 -8.63 15.26
C THR A 222 3.05 -8.60 14.07
N GLY A 223 2.94 -7.60 13.19
CA GLY A 223 3.85 -7.43 12.07
C GLY A 223 5.30 -7.17 12.52
N GLY A 224 5.49 -6.35 13.55
CA GLY A 224 6.81 -6.06 14.14
C GLY A 224 7.46 -7.31 14.73
N ILE A 225 6.74 -8.07 15.56
CA ILE A 225 7.23 -9.34 16.14
C ILE A 225 7.55 -10.35 15.03
N ALA A 226 6.70 -10.49 14.02
CA ALA A 226 6.94 -11.40 12.91
C ALA A 226 8.26 -11.06 12.19
N LEU A 227 8.54 -9.77 11.92
CA LEU A 227 9.80 -9.37 11.30
C LEU A 227 11.02 -9.65 12.19
N LEU A 228 10.93 -9.39 13.49
CA LEU A 228 12.03 -9.65 14.42
C LEU A 228 12.39 -11.15 14.49
N LEU A 229 11.41 -12.03 14.31
CA LEU A 229 11.59 -13.48 14.40
C LEU A 229 12.08 -14.13 13.10
N ILE A 230 11.90 -13.49 11.93
CA ILE A 230 12.34 -14.02 10.63
C ILE A 230 13.83 -14.43 10.63
N PRO A 231 14.78 -13.59 11.07
CA PRO A 231 16.19 -13.96 11.04
C PRO A 231 16.60 -14.97 12.11
N VAL A 232 15.77 -15.19 13.14
CA VAL A 232 16.09 -16.06 14.29
C VAL A 232 15.75 -17.52 13.99
N GLN A 233 14.66 -17.78 13.25
CA GLN A 233 14.15 -19.13 12.99
C GLN A 233 13.83 -19.33 11.52
N PRO A 234 14.83 -19.57 10.66
CA PRO A 234 14.65 -19.62 9.20
C PRO A 234 14.08 -20.94 8.67
N ARG A 235 13.50 -21.78 9.52
CA ARG A 235 12.81 -23.01 9.10
C ARG A 235 11.54 -22.68 8.32
N PHE A 236 11.29 -23.36 7.21
CA PHE A 236 10.17 -23.09 6.29
C PHE A 236 8.82 -22.93 7.01
N TRP A 237 8.46 -23.86 7.88
CA TRP A 237 7.16 -23.84 8.58
C TRP A 237 7.02 -22.67 9.56
N VAL A 238 8.10 -22.31 10.24
CA VAL A 238 8.11 -21.12 11.12
C VAL A 238 7.95 -19.86 10.28
N LEU A 239 8.71 -19.76 9.19
CA LEU A 239 8.56 -18.62 8.26
C LEU A 239 7.16 -18.56 7.65
N ALA A 240 6.54 -19.69 7.33
CA ALA A 240 5.17 -19.71 6.81
C ALA A 240 4.16 -19.13 7.81
N ILE A 241 4.27 -19.49 9.10
CA ILE A 241 3.42 -18.91 10.15
C ILE A 241 3.69 -17.41 10.29
N LEU A 242 4.95 -16.99 10.31
CA LEU A 242 5.33 -15.57 10.41
C LEU A 242 4.84 -14.77 9.18
N MET A 243 4.91 -15.36 7.98
CA MET A 243 4.39 -14.75 6.75
C MET A 243 2.88 -14.56 6.79
N VAL A 244 2.14 -15.56 7.28
CA VAL A 244 0.68 -15.45 7.46
C VAL A 244 0.34 -14.39 8.50
N ALA A 245 1.03 -14.37 9.64
CA ALA A 245 0.82 -13.39 10.70
C ALA A 245 1.13 -11.96 10.22
N ALA A 246 2.29 -11.76 9.58
CA ALA A 246 2.69 -10.47 9.01
C ALA A 246 1.74 -10.03 7.89
N GLY A 247 1.36 -10.95 6.99
CA GLY A 247 0.43 -10.66 5.90
C GLY A 247 -0.93 -10.21 6.41
N PHE A 248 -1.46 -10.91 7.40
CA PHE A 248 -2.73 -10.53 8.05
C PHE A 248 -2.63 -9.14 8.69
N ALA A 249 -1.58 -8.88 9.45
CA ALA A 249 -1.31 -7.60 10.08
C ALA A 249 -1.20 -6.45 9.07
N PHE A 250 -0.38 -6.61 8.04
CA PHE A 250 -0.15 -5.57 7.02
C PHE A 250 -1.38 -5.33 6.14
N GLY A 251 -2.21 -6.36 5.93
CA GLY A 251 -3.46 -6.22 5.21
C GLY A 251 -4.45 -5.29 5.90
N LEU A 252 -4.49 -5.26 7.24
CA LEU A 252 -5.33 -4.35 8.02
C LEU A 252 -4.78 -2.91 8.01
N THR A 253 -3.48 -2.74 8.19
CA THR A 253 -2.87 -1.43 8.46
C THR A 253 -3.11 -0.43 7.33
N GLN A 254 -3.00 -0.84 6.07
CA GLN A 254 -3.14 0.08 4.93
C GLN A 254 -4.54 0.72 4.85
N PRO A 255 -5.66 -0.03 4.77
CA PRO A 255 -6.98 0.57 4.69
C PRO A 255 -7.37 1.31 5.99
N MET A 256 -6.95 0.79 7.15
CA MET A 256 -7.23 1.44 8.43
C MET A 256 -6.55 2.80 8.54
N THR A 257 -5.27 2.94 8.17
CA THR A 257 -4.59 4.24 8.18
C THR A 257 -5.17 5.21 7.15
N MET A 258 -5.66 4.75 5.99
CA MET A 258 -6.39 5.59 5.04
C MET A 258 -7.66 6.18 5.66
N THR A 259 -8.44 5.33 6.31
CA THR A 259 -9.64 5.76 7.02
C THR A 259 -9.28 6.72 8.14
N TRP A 260 -8.31 6.37 8.99
CA TRP A 260 -7.93 7.21 10.13
C TRP A 260 -7.55 8.62 9.71
N VAL A 261 -6.63 8.77 8.74
CA VAL A 261 -6.25 10.12 8.28
C VAL A 261 -7.41 10.88 7.62
N SER A 262 -8.31 10.15 6.93
CA SER A 262 -9.49 10.75 6.30
C SER A 262 -10.55 11.23 7.32
N THR A 263 -10.68 10.55 8.47
CA THR A 263 -11.61 10.92 9.52
C THR A 263 -11.13 12.08 10.39
N LEU A 264 -9.78 12.20 10.53
CA LEU A 264 -9.17 13.33 11.24
C LEU A 264 -9.19 14.65 10.44
N ALA A 265 -9.43 14.57 9.14
CA ALA A 265 -9.42 15.73 8.25
C ALA A 265 -10.84 16.26 7.98
N ASP A 266 -10.96 17.58 7.97
CA ASP A 266 -12.15 18.24 7.44
C ASP A 266 -12.43 17.78 6.00
N PRO A 267 -13.69 17.74 5.55
CA PRO A 267 -14.05 17.29 4.20
C PRO A 267 -13.22 17.95 3.08
N ALA A 268 -12.94 19.26 3.21
CA ALA A 268 -12.16 20.04 2.26
C ALA A 268 -10.67 19.61 2.20
N ASN A 269 -10.12 19.04 3.28
CA ASN A 269 -8.71 18.71 3.42
C ASN A 269 -8.41 17.21 3.22
N ARG A 270 -9.43 16.35 3.05
CA ARG A 270 -9.26 14.89 2.94
C ARG A 270 -8.32 14.47 1.80
N ALA A 271 -8.46 15.08 0.64
CA ALA A 271 -7.57 14.78 -0.49
C ALA A 271 -6.12 15.18 -0.19
N ALA A 272 -5.91 16.33 0.43
CA ALA A 272 -4.57 16.80 0.82
C ALA A 272 -3.92 15.85 1.85
N VAL A 273 -4.68 15.41 2.85
CA VAL A 273 -4.20 14.47 3.87
C VAL A 273 -3.79 13.12 3.27
N LEU A 274 -4.61 12.57 2.37
CA LEU A 274 -4.28 11.32 1.66
C LEU A 274 -3.05 11.48 0.77
N SER A 275 -2.87 12.64 0.14
CA SER A 275 -1.68 12.95 -0.66
C SER A 275 -0.43 13.04 0.21
N ILE A 276 -0.50 13.69 1.38
CA ILE A 276 0.62 13.76 2.35
C ILE A 276 0.98 12.35 2.84
N ARG A 277 -0.01 11.54 3.21
CA ARG A 277 0.21 10.14 3.60
C ARG A 277 0.90 9.36 2.48
N LEU A 278 0.44 9.51 1.24
CA LEU A 278 1.03 8.81 0.10
C LEU A 278 2.45 9.29 -0.18
N ALA A 279 2.72 10.60 -0.10
CA ALA A 279 4.08 11.15 -0.22
C ALA A 279 5.00 10.58 0.86
N GLY A 280 4.54 10.51 2.12
CA GLY A 280 5.26 9.84 3.19
C GLY A 280 5.54 8.37 2.89
N ASN A 281 4.55 7.63 2.40
CA ASN A 281 4.73 6.24 1.99
C ASN A 281 5.80 6.09 0.87
N ARG A 282 5.80 6.96 -0.13
CA ARG A 282 6.81 6.92 -1.20
C ARG A 282 8.20 7.29 -0.67
N LEU A 283 8.28 8.27 0.22
CA LEU A 283 9.52 8.62 0.89
C LEU A 283 10.07 7.43 1.69
N SER A 284 9.23 6.74 2.45
CA SER A 284 9.64 5.57 3.23
C SER A 284 10.14 4.42 2.34
N GLN A 285 9.54 4.23 1.16
CA GLN A 285 9.95 3.22 0.18
C GLN A 285 11.33 3.51 -0.45
N VAL A 286 11.81 4.74 -0.37
CA VAL A 286 13.17 5.12 -0.81
C VAL A 286 14.15 5.11 0.37
N VAL A 287 13.79 5.80 1.46
CA VAL A 287 14.69 6.02 2.60
C VAL A 287 14.96 4.73 3.38
N ILE A 288 13.93 3.94 3.65
CA ILE A 288 14.09 2.75 4.49
C ILE A 288 14.88 1.64 3.78
N PRO A 289 14.64 1.29 2.50
CA PRO A 289 15.50 0.36 1.78
C PRO A 289 16.96 0.87 1.62
N ALA A 290 17.15 2.18 1.41
CA ALA A 290 18.49 2.77 1.36
C ALA A 290 19.23 2.63 2.70
N ALA A 291 18.56 2.93 3.82
CA ALA A 291 19.09 2.70 5.16
C ALA A 291 19.35 1.21 5.41
N ALA A 292 18.43 0.35 4.98
CA ALA A 292 18.55 -1.10 5.08
C ALA A 292 19.75 -1.64 4.29
N ALA A 293 19.99 -1.11 3.08
CA ALA A 293 21.17 -1.46 2.29
C ALA A 293 22.47 -1.04 2.98
N GLY A 294 22.50 0.15 3.62
CA GLY A 294 23.60 0.58 4.45
C GLY A 294 23.84 -0.35 5.65
N VAL A 295 22.79 -0.75 6.36
CA VAL A 295 22.89 -1.70 7.47
C VAL A 295 23.38 -3.08 6.99
N ALA A 296 22.88 -3.55 5.83
CA ALA A 296 23.28 -4.83 5.26
C ALA A 296 24.74 -4.85 4.74
N ALA A 297 25.29 -3.69 4.35
CA ALA A 297 26.69 -3.57 3.92
C ALA A 297 27.69 -3.76 5.06
N PHE A 298 27.32 -3.37 6.30
CA PHE A 298 28.19 -3.41 7.47
C PHE A 298 27.77 -4.46 8.52
N GLY A 299 26.64 -5.17 8.31
CA GLY A 299 26.08 -6.11 9.27
C GLY A 299 25.43 -7.33 8.65
N PRO A 300 24.91 -8.25 9.47
CA PRO A 300 24.20 -9.42 8.97
C PRO A 300 22.90 -9.00 8.27
N THR A 301 22.53 -9.66 7.18
CA THR A 301 21.30 -9.41 6.41
C THR A 301 20.03 -9.42 7.29
N GLY A 302 20.04 -10.16 8.39
CA GLY A 302 18.96 -10.17 9.38
C GLY A 302 18.73 -8.82 10.09
N ALA A 303 19.75 -7.96 10.20
CA ALA A 303 19.63 -6.66 10.86
C ALA A 303 18.59 -5.75 10.19
N VAL A 304 18.37 -5.91 8.89
CA VAL A 304 17.35 -5.17 8.14
C VAL A 304 15.93 -5.49 8.64
N PHE A 305 15.68 -6.75 8.98
CA PHE A 305 14.41 -7.18 9.57
C PHE A 305 14.25 -6.67 11.00
N LEU A 306 15.33 -6.62 11.78
CA LEU A 306 15.32 -6.05 13.13
C LEU A 306 14.98 -4.55 13.10
N LEU A 307 15.59 -3.79 12.19
CA LEU A 307 15.27 -2.37 11.99
C LEU A 307 13.79 -2.17 11.64
N SER A 308 13.28 -2.91 10.65
CA SER A 308 11.90 -2.80 10.20
C SER A 308 10.90 -3.25 11.28
N GLY A 309 11.24 -4.31 12.03
CA GLY A 309 10.47 -4.76 13.18
C GLY A 309 10.40 -3.71 14.28
N ALA A 310 11.53 -3.08 14.63
CA ALA A 310 11.58 -2.01 15.62
C ALA A 310 10.73 -0.79 15.20
N LEU A 311 10.75 -0.40 13.91
CA LEU A 311 9.89 0.67 13.39
C LEU A 311 8.40 0.33 13.55
N LEU A 312 8.00 -0.92 13.33
CA LEU A 312 6.62 -1.34 13.54
C LEU A 312 6.23 -1.39 15.02
N LEU A 313 7.14 -1.79 15.91
CA LEU A 313 6.88 -1.76 17.35
C LEU A 313 6.72 -0.32 17.85
N THR A 314 7.52 0.63 17.38
CA THR A 314 7.35 2.06 17.69
C THR A 314 6.04 2.60 17.13
N ALA A 315 5.61 2.14 15.94
CA ALA A 315 4.30 2.47 15.39
C ALA A 315 3.17 1.91 16.27
N ALA A 316 3.27 0.65 16.74
CA ALA A 316 2.31 0.05 17.66
C ALA A 316 2.17 0.85 18.96
N GLY A 317 3.29 1.20 19.60
CA GLY A 317 3.31 2.02 20.81
C GLY A 317 2.69 3.40 20.59
N SER A 318 3.05 4.08 19.49
CA SER A 318 2.52 5.40 19.16
C SER A 318 1.02 5.41 18.86
N THR A 319 0.46 4.30 18.38
CA THR A 319 -0.98 4.15 18.15
C THR A 319 -1.74 3.73 19.41
N ALA A 320 -1.16 2.85 20.24
CA ALA A 320 -1.78 2.37 21.47
C ALA A 320 -1.98 3.47 22.52
N LEU A 321 -1.04 4.43 22.60
CA LEU A 321 -1.10 5.55 23.53
C LEU A 321 -2.17 6.60 23.19
N ARG A 322 -2.90 6.43 22.10
CA ARG A 322 -3.92 7.38 21.65
C ARG A 322 -5.29 6.73 21.64
N GLY A 323 -6.27 7.45 22.18
CA GLY A 323 -7.67 7.03 22.14
C GLY A 323 -8.20 6.89 20.72
N ASP A 324 -9.32 6.20 20.57
CA ASP A 324 -9.97 6.03 19.27
C ASP A 324 -10.28 7.39 18.61
N PRO A 325 -10.17 7.47 17.26
CA PRO A 325 -10.62 8.65 16.55
C PRO A 325 -12.11 8.87 16.89
N PRO A 326 -12.59 10.12 16.96
CA PRO A 326 -13.99 10.38 17.23
C PRO A 326 -14.83 9.63 16.20
N THR A 327 -15.43 8.52 16.62
CA THR A 327 -16.49 7.85 15.87
C THR A 327 -17.56 8.90 15.71
N GLY A 328 -17.84 9.30 14.46
CA GLY A 328 -18.78 10.38 14.18
C GLY A 328 -19.99 10.22 15.08
N SER A 329 -20.18 11.18 15.99
CA SER A 329 -21.32 11.25 16.88
C SER A 329 -22.57 10.99 16.06
N SER A 330 -23.35 10.00 16.45
CA SER A 330 -24.64 9.74 15.82
C SER A 330 -25.46 11.05 15.87
N PRO A 331 -26.27 11.36 14.86
CA PRO A 331 -27.10 12.57 14.86
C PRO A 331 -28.03 12.68 16.07
N ARG A 332 -28.14 11.65 16.90
CA ARG A 332 -29.02 11.61 18.10
C ARG A 332 -28.44 12.31 19.33
N GLU A 333 -27.15 12.57 19.43
CA GLU A 333 -26.55 13.26 20.60
C GLU A 333 -26.45 14.79 20.48
N ARG A 334 -27.02 15.40 19.45
CA ARG A 334 -27.05 16.86 19.28
C ARG A 334 -28.43 17.47 19.47
N LEU A 335 -29.39 16.75 20.02
CA LEU A 335 -30.75 17.22 20.26
C LEU A 335 -31.14 17.22 21.75
N ASP A 336 -30.20 17.03 22.69
CA ASP A 336 -30.40 17.20 24.12
C ASP A 336 -29.64 18.44 24.64
#